data_8e77842a44644247d8d05cf65870a27e
#
_entry.id   8e77842a44644247d8d05cf65870a27e
#
_cell.length_a   1.000
_cell.length_b   1.000
_cell.length_c   1.000
_cell.angle_alpha   90.00
_cell.angle_beta   90.00
_cell.angle_gamma   90.00
#
_symmetry.space_group_name_H-M   'P 1'
#
loop_
_entity.id
_entity.type
_entity.pdbx_description
1 polymer ?
#
loop_
_entity_poly.entity_id
_entity_poly.type
_entity_poly.pdbx_seq_one_letter_code
_entity_poly.pdbx_strand_id
1 'polypeptide(L)'
;MGTTTGSFKIIQKDQNHVSSQYGDYVDSSDNVVVANVDVGKDPKPPGTHFKGAPMPYFMRIVGGTGLHAGYLPGYPASHGCIRMPEFMAENFFRSVSVGTPVSVTH
;
A
#
# COMPACT_ATOMS: atom_id res chain seq x y z
N MET A 1 -7.59 7.33 -11.82
CA MET A 1 -8.20 7.67 -10.52
C MET A 1 -7.28 8.59 -9.77
N GLY A 2 -7.82 9.63 -9.23
CA GLY A 2 -7.06 10.55 -8.41
C GLY A 2 -6.93 10.07 -6.98
N THR A 3 -6.15 10.81 -6.22
CA THR A 3 -6.01 10.61 -4.79
C THR A 3 -7.32 11.01 -4.09
N THR A 4 -7.71 10.23 -3.09
CA THR A 4 -8.84 10.59 -2.24
C THR A 4 -8.54 11.92 -1.53
N THR A 5 -9.48 12.84 -1.56
CA THR A 5 -9.34 14.13 -0.88
C THR A 5 -10.32 14.24 0.27
N GLY A 6 -10.03 15.07 1.23
CA GLY A 6 -10.91 15.33 2.37
C GLY A 6 -10.16 15.37 3.67
N SER A 7 -10.93 15.32 4.76
CA SER A 7 -10.40 15.32 6.13
C SER A 7 -10.60 13.93 6.73
N PHE A 8 -9.51 13.38 7.24
CA PHE A 8 -9.47 12.01 7.76
C PHE A 8 -8.74 11.99 9.09
N LYS A 9 -8.70 10.81 9.69
CA LYS A 9 -7.87 10.56 10.87
C LYS A 9 -7.07 9.30 10.62
N ILE A 10 -5.88 9.23 11.21
CA ILE A 10 -5.10 7.98 11.19
C ILE A 10 -5.88 6.95 12.00
N ILE A 11 -6.24 5.85 11.36
CA ILE A 11 -7.04 4.80 12.01
C ILE A 11 -6.21 3.52 12.26
N GLN A 12 -5.04 3.42 11.64
CA GLN A 12 -4.16 2.28 11.83
C GLN A 12 -2.74 2.68 11.44
N LYS A 13 -1.77 2.18 12.21
CA LYS A 13 -0.34 2.33 11.88
C LYS A 13 0.29 0.95 11.83
N ASP A 14 1.09 0.68 10.79
CA ASP A 14 1.76 -0.60 10.62
C ASP A 14 3.11 -0.37 9.95
N GLN A 15 4.18 -0.48 10.72
CA GLN A 15 5.52 -0.19 10.20
C GLN A 15 5.95 -1.17 9.11
N ASN A 16 5.52 -2.42 9.20
CA ASN A 16 5.93 -3.46 8.26
C ASN A 16 4.73 -4.01 7.49
N HIS A 17 3.87 -3.10 7.05
CA HIS A 17 2.65 -3.49 6.35
C HIS A 17 2.96 -4.15 5.01
N VAL A 18 2.21 -5.19 4.70
CA VAL A 18 2.28 -5.90 3.41
C VAL A 18 0.89 -5.92 2.83
N SER A 19 0.77 -5.55 1.56
CA SER A 19 -0.53 -5.54 0.91
C SER A 19 -1.11 -6.94 0.81
N SER A 20 -2.41 -7.07 1.07
CA SER A 20 -3.14 -8.31 0.82
C SER A 20 -3.77 -8.34 -0.57
N GLN A 21 -3.69 -7.26 -1.32
CA GLN A 21 -4.33 -7.13 -2.62
C GLN A 21 -3.33 -6.98 -3.76
N TYR A 22 -2.27 -6.23 -3.57
CA TYR A 22 -1.30 -5.91 -4.61
C TYR A 22 0.03 -6.56 -4.32
N GLY A 23 0.70 -7.05 -5.34
CA GLY A 23 2.00 -7.68 -5.19
C GLY A 23 2.38 -8.45 -6.44
N ASP A 24 3.00 -9.61 -6.23
CA ASP A 24 3.46 -10.46 -7.31
C ASP A 24 3.00 -11.88 -7.08
N TYR A 25 2.85 -12.64 -8.17
CA TYR A 25 2.78 -14.10 -8.09
C TYR A 25 4.17 -14.65 -8.30
N VAL A 26 4.64 -15.43 -7.33
CA VAL A 26 6.00 -15.98 -7.33
C VAL A 26 5.94 -17.51 -7.26
N ASP A 27 6.99 -18.16 -7.75
CA ASP A 27 7.09 -19.62 -7.69
C ASP A 27 7.67 -20.08 -6.34
N SER A 28 7.90 -21.38 -6.19
CA SER A 28 8.39 -21.95 -4.94
C SER A 28 9.81 -21.49 -4.61
N SER A 29 10.53 -20.93 -5.56
CA SER A 29 11.88 -20.39 -5.35
C SER A 29 11.87 -18.88 -5.24
N ASP A 30 10.70 -18.27 -5.07
CA ASP A 30 10.52 -16.81 -4.94
C ASP A 30 10.84 -16.04 -6.23
N ASN A 31 10.86 -16.71 -7.37
CA ASN A 31 11.02 -16.02 -8.65
C ASN A 31 9.69 -15.42 -9.07
N VAL A 32 9.72 -14.17 -9.55
CA VAL A 32 8.50 -13.50 -10.00
C VAL A 32 8.03 -14.13 -11.31
N VAL A 33 6.81 -14.65 -11.30
CA VAL A 33 6.18 -15.21 -12.50
C VAL A 33 5.29 -14.15 -13.14
N VAL A 34 4.47 -13.44 -12.35
CA VAL A 34 3.68 -12.31 -12.82
C VAL A 34 3.85 -11.17 -11.82
N ALA A 35 4.32 -10.04 -12.32
CA ALA A 35 4.55 -8.87 -11.48
C ALA A 35 3.35 -7.94 -11.48
N ASN A 36 3.24 -7.12 -10.43
CA ASN A 36 2.24 -6.05 -10.34
C ASN A 36 0.81 -6.56 -10.51
N VAL A 37 0.47 -7.58 -9.74
CA VAL A 37 -0.87 -8.18 -9.82
C VAL A 37 -1.80 -7.58 -8.79
N ASP A 38 -3.09 -7.62 -9.12
CA ASP A 38 -4.21 -7.33 -8.23
C ASP A 38 -4.96 -8.65 -8.06
N VAL A 39 -4.93 -9.23 -6.85
CA VAL A 39 -5.54 -10.54 -6.62
C VAL A 39 -7.05 -10.54 -6.86
N GLY A 40 -7.68 -9.38 -6.84
CA GLY A 40 -9.10 -9.27 -7.16
C GLY A 40 -9.40 -9.36 -8.65
N LYS A 41 -8.39 -9.21 -9.51
CA LYS A 41 -8.56 -9.19 -10.97
C LYS A 41 -7.73 -10.24 -11.69
N ASP A 42 -6.52 -10.50 -11.20
CA ASP A 42 -5.55 -11.31 -11.94
C ASP A 42 -5.56 -12.74 -11.39
N PRO A 43 -5.87 -13.72 -12.24
CA PRO A 43 -5.89 -15.11 -11.78
C PRO A 43 -4.49 -15.59 -11.42
N LYS A 44 -4.43 -16.46 -10.40
CA LYS A 44 -3.15 -17.00 -9.93
C LYS A 44 -2.74 -18.16 -10.84
N PRO A 45 -1.56 -18.08 -11.49
CA PRO A 45 -1.06 -19.21 -12.29
C PRO A 45 -0.79 -20.43 -11.41
N PRO A 46 -0.94 -21.66 -11.96
CA PRO A 46 -0.59 -22.86 -11.22
C PRO A 46 0.87 -22.84 -10.76
N GLY A 47 1.11 -23.37 -9.58
CA GLY A 47 2.46 -23.46 -9.03
C GLY A 47 2.99 -22.16 -8.45
N THR A 48 2.15 -21.14 -8.32
CA THR A 48 2.56 -19.86 -7.74
C THR A 48 1.79 -19.57 -6.46
N HIS A 49 2.35 -18.64 -5.68
CA HIS A 49 1.64 -18.07 -4.54
C HIS A 49 1.79 -16.54 -4.56
N PHE A 50 0.90 -15.88 -3.86
CA PHE A 50 0.90 -14.42 -3.82
C PHE A 50 1.93 -13.93 -2.81
N LYS A 51 2.75 -12.97 -3.25
CA LYS A 51 3.69 -12.27 -2.39
C LYS A 51 3.30 -10.81 -2.36
N GLY A 52 2.75 -10.36 -1.23
CA GLY A 52 2.25 -9.00 -1.10
C GLY A 52 3.36 -7.96 -1.18
N ALA A 53 3.02 -6.82 -1.76
CA ALA A 53 3.96 -5.71 -1.89
C ALA A 53 4.21 -5.07 -0.52
N PRO A 54 5.48 -4.81 -0.16
CA PRO A 54 5.78 -4.11 1.08
C PRO A 54 5.33 -2.65 1.01
N MET A 55 4.69 -2.21 2.07
CA MET A 55 4.22 -0.83 2.22
C MET A 55 4.67 -0.32 3.59
N PRO A 56 5.97 -0.07 3.76
CA PRO A 56 6.50 0.31 5.06
C PRO A 56 5.95 1.66 5.52
N TYR A 57 5.85 1.81 6.83
CA TYR A 57 5.32 3.03 7.47
C TYR A 57 3.89 3.33 7.04
N PHE A 58 3.09 2.29 6.94
CA PHE A 58 1.70 2.42 6.51
C PHE A 58 0.86 3.11 7.58
N MET A 59 0.12 4.13 7.16
CA MET A 59 -0.80 4.88 8.02
C MET A 59 -2.15 4.93 7.31
N ARG A 60 -3.09 4.10 7.78
CA ARG A 60 -4.41 4.00 7.15
C ARG A 60 -5.25 5.20 7.53
N ILE A 61 -5.96 5.76 6.57
CA ILE A 61 -6.84 6.91 6.83
C ILE A 61 -8.30 6.60 6.54
N VAL A 62 -8.59 5.75 5.56
CA VAL A 62 -9.98 5.35 5.27
C VAL A 62 -9.97 4.07 4.44
N GLY A 63 -10.75 3.08 4.84
CA GLY A 63 -10.87 1.84 4.07
C GLY A 63 -9.52 1.21 3.80
N GLY A 64 -9.21 0.98 2.53
CA GLY A 64 -7.91 0.47 2.11
C GLY A 64 -6.90 1.55 1.80
N THR A 65 -7.27 2.83 1.93
CA THR A 65 -6.40 3.96 1.56
C THR A 65 -5.52 4.35 2.73
N GLY A 66 -4.24 4.57 2.47
CA GLY A 66 -3.30 5.02 3.48
C GLY A 66 -2.08 5.69 2.88
N LEU A 67 -1.27 6.26 3.76
CA LEU A 67 0.02 6.85 3.43
C LEU A 67 1.08 5.79 3.68
N HIS A 68 2.05 5.68 2.78
CA HIS A 68 3.13 4.70 2.96
C HIS A 68 4.32 5.04 2.07
N ALA A 69 5.45 4.37 2.34
CA ALA A 69 6.61 4.42 1.46
C ALA A 69 6.64 3.17 0.57
N GLY A 70 7.58 3.13 -0.35
CA GLY A 70 7.94 1.92 -1.09
C GLY A 70 7.13 1.70 -2.34
N TYR A 71 6.51 0.57 -2.43
CA TYR A 71 5.93 0.00 -3.64
C TYR A 71 5.06 0.97 -4.43
N LEU A 72 5.34 1.06 -5.73
CA LEU A 72 4.52 1.79 -6.69
C LEU A 72 4.21 0.85 -7.85
N PRO A 73 2.96 0.43 -8.02
CA PRO A 73 2.62 -0.43 -9.14
C PRO A 73 2.81 0.31 -10.46
N GLY A 74 3.03 -0.43 -11.55
CA GLY A 74 3.21 0.13 -12.87
C GLY A 74 1.92 0.64 -13.51
N TYR A 75 0.83 0.69 -12.77
CA TYR A 75 -0.48 1.17 -13.21
C TYR A 75 -1.10 1.97 -12.06
N PRO A 76 -2.08 2.86 -12.35
CA PRO A 76 -2.72 3.60 -11.29
C PRO A 76 -3.39 2.67 -10.29
N ALA A 77 -3.03 2.81 -9.02
CA ALA A 77 -3.67 2.04 -7.96
C ALA A 77 -5.06 2.59 -7.74
N SER A 78 -6.06 1.72 -7.86
CA SER A 78 -7.46 2.15 -7.84
C SER A 78 -7.93 2.56 -6.44
N HIS A 79 -7.13 2.35 -5.41
CA HIS A 79 -7.54 2.60 -4.03
C HIS A 79 -6.99 3.90 -3.46
N GLY A 80 -6.34 4.71 -4.28
CA GLY A 80 -5.93 6.04 -3.86
C GLY A 80 -4.88 6.09 -2.77
N CYS A 81 -4.11 5.02 -2.56
CA CYS A 81 -3.03 5.04 -1.59
C CYS A 81 -2.01 6.11 -1.98
N ILE A 82 -1.48 6.81 -0.98
CA ILE A 82 -0.57 7.91 -1.18
C ILE A 82 0.84 7.42 -0.87
N ARG A 83 1.65 7.34 -1.90
CA ARG A 83 3.05 6.95 -1.74
C ARG A 83 3.90 8.18 -1.44
N MET A 84 4.80 8.03 -0.47
CA MET A 84 5.71 9.09 -0.06
C MET A 84 7.15 8.61 -0.13
N PRO A 85 8.12 9.51 -0.29
CA PRO A 85 9.52 9.13 -0.09
C PRO A 85 9.70 8.51 1.30
N GLU A 86 10.61 7.54 1.41
CA GLU A 86 10.73 6.78 2.64
C GLU A 86 11.03 7.65 3.85
N PHE A 87 11.93 8.64 3.70
CA PHE A 87 12.26 9.51 4.83
C PHE A 87 11.04 10.30 5.32
N MET A 88 10.17 10.71 4.40
CA MET A 88 8.97 11.47 4.76
C MET A 88 7.93 10.55 5.41
N ALA A 89 7.75 9.35 4.88
CA ALA A 89 6.83 8.39 5.46
C ALA A 89 7.27 8.01 6.87
N GLU A 90 8.56 7.80 7.08
CA GLU A 90 9.09 7.49 8.40
C GLU A 90 8.85 8.64 9.38
N ASN A 91 9.13 9.87 8.96
CA ASN A 91 8.92 11.04 9.82
C ASN A 91 7.46 11.21 10.20
N PHE A 92 6.56 11.07 9.24
CA PHE A 92 5.12 11.15 9.55
C PHE A 92 4.70 10.02 10.47
N PHE A 93 5.15 8.81 10.19
CA PHE A 93 4.78 7.64 11.01
C PHE A 93 5.20 7.84 12.47
N ARG A 94 6.38 8.38 12.70
CA ARG A 94 6.87 8.63 14.06
C ARG A 94 6.18 9.80 14.75
N SER A 95 5.66 10.75 13.96
CA SER A 95 5.08 11.98 14.50
C SER A 95 3.59 11.88 14.77
N VAL A 96 2.90 10.88 14.20
CA VAL A 96 1.45 10.77 14.31
C VAL A 96 1.06 9.59 15.19
N SER A 97 -0.17 9.64 15.70
CA SER A 97 -0.79 8.55 16.45
C SER A 97 -2.13 8.22 15.79
N VAL A 98 -2.68 7.05 16.14
CA VAL A 98 -4.06 6.76 15.78
C VAL A 98 -4.94 7.88 16.33
N GLY A 99 -5.78 8.44 15.49
CA GLY A 99 -6.62 9.58 15.82
C GLY A 99 -6.07 10.92 15.35
N THR A 100 -4.79 10.99 14.91
CA THR A 100 -4.24 12.23 14.38
C THR A 100 -5.00 12.67 13.14
N PRO A 101 -5.46 13.93 13.06
CA PRO A 101 -6.16 14.42 11.88
C PRO A 101 -5.24 14.50 10.66
N VAL A 102 -5.77 14.16 9.50
CA VAL A 102 -5.08 14.24 8.22
C VAL A 102 -5.97 14.95 7.23
N SER A 103 -5.42 15.95 6.56
CA SER A 103 -6.11 16.64 5.48
C SER A 103 -5.41 16.35 4.17
N VAL A 104 -6.15 15.81 3.20
CA VAL A 104 -5.62 15.49 1.88
C VAL A 104 -6.22 16.48 0.90
N THR A 105 -5.37 17.24 0.24
CA THR A 105 -5.79 18.25 -0.74
C THR A 105 -5.02 18.07 -2.03
N HIS A 106 -5.53 18.70 -3.09
CA HIS A 106 -4.81 18.74 -4.36
C HIS A 106 -3.79 19.86 -4.37
#